data_aff4389d01bcab7a876e6316c34df21f
#
_entry.id   aff4389d01bcab7a876e6316c34df21f
#
_cell.length_a   1.000
_cell.length_b   1.000
_cell.length_c   1.000
_cell.angle_alpha   90.00
_cell.angle_beta   90.00
_cell.angle_gamma   90.00
#
_symmetry.space_group_name_H-M   'P 1'
#
loop_
_entity.id
_entity.type
_entity.pdbx_description
1 polymer ?
#
loop_
_entity_poly.entity_id
_entity_poly.type
_entity_poly.pdbx_seq_one_letter_code
_entity_poly.pdbx_strand_id
1 'polypeptide(L)'
;MKKENNQIYGHHPVMEAMLSGNSLDKIFIQEDIKNDQVKELKDLARNLGVSVIKAPKEKLSKLCRKNHQGVVAFTSPVEFGNIEEIIQSVYERSETPLFLMLDKVSDVRNFGSIARSALSAGCHAIIIPHKGSSA
;
A
#
# COMPACT_ATOMS: atom_id res chain seq x y z
N MET A 1 2.57 -21.16 -9.91
CA MET A 1 2.35 -19.73 -9.59
C MET A 1 3.64 -19.17 -9.00
N LYS A 2 4.34 -18.31 -9.74
CA LYS A 2 5.47 -17.55 -9.19
C LYS A 2 4.90 -16.64 -8.11
N LYS A 3 5.35 -16.80 -6.86
CA LYS A 3 5.19 -15.76 -5.83
C LYS A 3 5.94 -14.53 -6.36
N GLU A 4 5.23 -13.57 -6.88
CA GLU A 4 5.80 -12.27 -7.15
C GLU A 4 6.37 -11.76 -5.82
N ASN A 5 7.62 -11.39 -5.87
CA ASN A 5 8.36 -10.93 -4.70
C ASN A 5 7.90 -9.50 -4.39
N ASN A 6 6.72 -9.38 -3.76
CA ASN A 6 6.16 -8.09 -3.33
C ASN A 6 6.97 -7.48 -2.16
N GLN A 7 8.26 -7.75 -2.11
CA GLN A 7 9.15 -7.31 -1.04
C GLN A 7 10.27 -6.43 -1.59
N ILE A 8 10.42 -5.27 -0.98
CA ILE A 8 11.58 -4.38 -1.15
C ILE A 8 12.32 -4.37 0.19
N TYR A 9 13.64 -4.49 0.16
CA TYR A 9 14.46 -4.55 1.37
C TYR A 9 15.67 -3.64 1.28
N GLY A 10 16.10 -3.14 2.44
CA GLY A 10 17.14 -2.15 2.57
C GLY A 10 16.59 -0.72 2.60
N HIS A 11 17.33 0.18 3.25
CA HIS A 11 16.89 1.55 3.47
C HIS A 11 16.71 2.32 2.15
N HIS A 12 17.75 2.36 1.31
CA HIS A 12 17.72 3.13 0.07
C HIS A 12 16.66 2.64 -0.93
N PRO A 13 16.51 1.32 -1.22
CA PRO A 13 15.48 0.84 -2.12
C PRO A 13 14.05 1.15 -1.64
N VAL A 14 13.81 1.09 -0.32
CA VAL A 14 12.49 1.42 0.24
C VAL A 14 12.20 2.91 0.13
N MET A 15 13.19 3.77 0.40
CA MET A 15 13.07 5.21 0.19
C MET A 15 12.79 5.56 -1.27
N GLU A 16 13.55 4.96 -2.19
CA GLU A 16 13.37 5.18 -3.63
C GLU A 16 11.98 4.73 -4.09
N ALA A 17 11.51 3.58 -3.64
CA ALA A 17 10.17 3.09 -3.96
C ALA A 17 9.07 4.07 -3.49
N MET A 18 9.19 4.63 -2.29
CA MET A 18 8.25 5.65 -1.80
C MET A 18 8.28 6.92 -2.64
N LEU A 19 9.48 7.41 -2.99
CA LEU A 19 9.65 8.63 -3.80
C LEU A 19 9.18 8.45 -5.25
N SER A 20 9.29 7.24 -5.78
CA SER A 20 8.82 6.89 -7.14
C SER A 20 7.31 6.67 -7.24
N GLY A 21 6.59 6.83 -6.13
CA GLY A 21 5.13 6.65 -6.11
C GLY A 21 4.66 5.20 -6.09
N ASN A 22 5.56 4.24 -5.82
CA ASN A 22 5.15 2.85 -5.64
C ASN A 22 4.27 2.71 -4.40
N SER A 23 3.11 2.08 -4.56
CA SER A 23 2.20 1.81 -3.45
C SER A 23 2.80 0.76 -2.52
N LEU A 24 3.14 1.17 -1.30
CA LEU A 24 3.59 0.29 -0.24
C LEU A 24 2.43 0.01 0.74
N ASP A 25 2.26 -1.26 1.10
CA ASP A 25 1.28 -1.69 2.11
C ASP A 25 1.81 -1.42 3.52
N LYS A 26 3.01 -1.91 3.80
CA LYS A 26 3.64 -1.76 5.13
C LYS A 26 5.15 -1.85 5.06
N ILE A 27 5.79 -1.20 6.03
CA ILE A 27 7.25 -1.20 6.21
C ILE A 27 7.57 -1.76 7.59
N PHE A 28 8.39 -2.80 7.64
CA PHE A 28 8.97 -3.32 8.88
C PHE A 28 10.34 -2.70 9.11
N ILE A 29 10.55 -2.15 10.30
CA ILE A 29 11.82 -1.56 10.71
C ILE A 29 12.30 -2.25 11.98
N GLN A 30 13.56 -2.62 12.02
CA GLN A 30 14.18 -3.21 13.21
C GLN A 30 14.15 -2.24 14.39
N GLU A 31 13.77 -2.74 15.57
CA GLU A 31 13.53 -1.92 16.76
C GLU A 31 14.78 -1.20 17.24
N ASP A 32 15.94 -1.86 17.14
CA ASP A 32 17.21 -1.39 17.70
C ASP A 32 17.90 -0.32 16.84
N ILE A 33 17.43 -0.10 15.61
CA ILE A 33 18.03 0.88 14.70
C ILE A 33 17.43 2.26 14.95
N LYS A 34 18.28 3.15 15.48
CA LYS A 34 17.96 4.56 15.73
C LYS A 34 19.00 5.43 15.05
N ASN A 35 18.85 5.66 13.77
CA ASN A 35 19.70 6.58 13.02
C ASN A 35 18.83 7.59 12.25
N ASP A 36 19.46 8.64 11.73
CA ASP A 36 18.76 9.70 11.01
C ASP A 36 18.05 9.18 9.75
N GLN A 37 18.64 8.20 9.08
CA GLN A 37 18.04 7.56 7.91
C GLN A 37 16.71 6.88 8.23
N VAL A 38 16.63 6.16 9.36
CA VAL A 38 15.38 5.52 9.80
C VAL A 38 14.33 6.57 10.21
N LYS A 39 14.77 7.71 10.76
CA LYS A 39 13.87 8.81 11.08
C LYS A 39 13.28 9.42 9.81
N GLU A 40 14.11 9.73 8.84
CA GLU A 40 13.69 10.25 7.52
C GLU A 40 12.70 9.31 6.83
N LEU A 41 13.00 8.01 6.82
CA LEU A 41 12.12 6.99 6.24
C LEU A 41 10.74 6.96 6.94
N LYS A 42 10.71 7.07 8.27
CA LYS A 42 9.47 7.10 9.04
C LYS A 42 8.65 8.36 8.76
N ASP A 43 9.30 9.52 8.64
CA ASP A 43 8.62 10.78 8.37
C ASP A 43 8.04 10.77 6.95
N LEU A 44 8.76 10.26 5.96
CA LEU A 44 8.26 10.09 4.61
C LEU A 44 7.10 9.09 4.56
N ALA A 45 7.22 7.94 5.23
CA ALA A 45 6.15 6.95 5.31
C ALA A 45 4.89 7.52 5.96
N ARG A 46 5.04 8.34 7.00
CA ARG A 46 3.91 9.04 7.64
C ARG A 46 3.22 10.00 6.68
N ASN A 47 3.98 10.78 5.93
CA ASN A 47 3.43 11.72 4.95
C ASN A 47 2.67 11.02 3.83
N LEU A 48 3.14 9.85 3.41
CA LEU A 48 2.51 9.01 2.38
C LEU A 48 1.43 8.07 2.94
N GLY A 49 1.22 8.07 4.26
CA GLY A 49 0.24 7.22 4.93
C GLY A 49 0.59 5.73 4.96
N VAL A 50 1.84 5.37 4.73
CA VAL A 50 2.31 3.98 4.78
C VAL A 50 2.49 3.54 6.23
N SER A 51 1.97 2.36 6.57
CA SER A 51 2.10 1.78 7.91
C SER A 51 3.54 1.37 8.21
N VAL A 52 4.09 1.84 9.33
CA VAL A 52 5.42 1.46 9.81
C VAL A 52 5.29 0.60 11.08
N ILE A 53 5.84 -0.60 11.04
CA ILE A 53 5.80 -1.59 12.11
C ILE A 53 7.22 -1.82 12.62
N LYS A 54 7.43 -1.62 13.91
CA LYS A 54 8.68 -2.01 14.56
C LYS A 54 8.66 -3.51 14.83
N ALA A 55 9.78 -4.17 14.57
CA ALA A 55 9.89 -5.60 14.78
C ALA A 55 11.33 -6.01 15.14
N PRO A 56 11.52 -7.09 15.91
CA PRO A 56 12.84 -7.62 16.22
C PRO A 56 13.53 -8.17 14.96
N LYS A 57 14.86 -8.19 14.98
CA LYS A 57 15.70 -8.64 13.86
C LYS A 57 15.32 -10.01 13.33
N GLU A 58 15.00 -10.94 14.23
CA GLU A 58 14.63 -12.32 13.91
C GLU A 58 13.36 -12.37 13.05
N LYS A 59 12.40 -11.48 13.30
CA LYS A 59 11.19 -11.38 12.51
C LYS A 59 11.46 -10.87 11.10
N LEU A 60 12.31 -9.84 10.97
CA LEU A 60 12.72 -9.33 9.66
C LEU A 60 13.48 -10.40 8.86
N SER A 61 14.38 -11.14 9.51
CA SER A 61 15.15 -12.23 8.89
C SER A 61 14.27 -13.40 8.43
N LYS A 62 13.14 -13.65 9.12
CA LYS A 62 12.13 -14.62 8.68
C LYS A 62 11.32 -14.11 7.48
N LEU A 63 11.01 -12.81 7.45
CA LEU A 63 10.29 -12.17 6.35
C LEU A 63 11.15 -12.07 5.08
N CYS A 64 12.41 -11.69 5.25
CA CYS A 64 13.36 -11.52 4.15
C CYS A 64 14.70 -12.18 4.51
N ARG A 65 15.07 -13.22 3.78
CA ARG A 65 16.35 -13.95 3.98
C ARG A 65 17.57 -13.24 3.38
N LYS A 66 17.34 -12.12 2.68
CA LYS A 66 18.39 -11.32 2.06
C LYS A 66 18.90 -10.25 3.03
N ASN A 67 19.99 -9.57 2.67
CA ASN A 67 20.55 -8.50 3.49
C ASN A 67 19.62 -7.29 3.49
N HIS A 68 18.69 -7.27 4.45
CA HIS A 68 17.65 -6.24 4.57
C HIS A 68 18.08 -5.00 5.36
N GLN A 69 19.26 -5.00 5.98
CA GLN A 69 19.79 -3.85 6.75
C GLN A 69 18.77 -3.27 7.75
N GLY A 70 17.90 -4.11 8.29
CA GLY A 70 16.86 -3.71 9.25
C GLY A 70 15.62 -3.04 8.67
N VAL A 71 15.43 -3.05 7.34
CA VAL A 71 14.24 -2.49 6.68
C VAL A 71 13.72 -3.47 5.64
N VAL A 72 12.43 -3.80 5.75
CA VAL A 72 11.70 -4.63 4.78
C VAL A 72 10.34 -4.00 4.53
N ALA A 73 10.02 -3.72 3.28
CA ALA A 73 8.72 -3.21 2.85
C ALA A 73 8.00 -4.23 1.97
N PHE A 74 6.69 -4.17 2.01
CA PHE A 74 5.82 -4.94 1.13
C PHE A 74 5.10 -3.99 0.19
N THR A 75 5.13 -4.26 -1.10
CA THR A 75 4.35 -3.52 -2.08
C THR A 75 2.88 -3.90 -1.98
N SER A 76 2.02 -2.92 -2.12
CA SER A 76 0.58 -3.18 -2.25
C SER A 76 0.30 -3.86 -3.59
N PRO A 77 -0.49 -4.92 -3.64
CA PRO A 77 -0.98 -5.47 -4.89
C PRO A 77 -2.05 -4.57 -5.54
N VAL A 78 -2.50 -3.54 -4.83
CA VAL A 78 -3.51 -2.60 -5.29
C VAL A 78 -2.86 -1.24 -5.50
N GLU A 79 -2.98 -0.70 -6.69
CA GLU A 79 -2.62 0.67 -6.99
C GLU A 79 -3.77 1.59 -6.55
N PHE A 80 -3.45 2.60 -5.74
CA PHE A 80 -4.40 3.65 -5.40
C PHE A 80 -4.25 4.78 -6.41
N GLY A 81 -5.37 5.12 -7.05
CA GLY A 81 -5.42 6.20 -8.03
C GLY A 81 -5.89 7.51 -7.41
N ASN A 82 -5.65 8.61 -8.13
CA ASN A 82 -6.23 9.90 -7.82
C ASN A 82 -7.66 9.96 -8.38
N ILE A 83 -8.62 10.32 -7.52
CA ILE A 83 -10.03 10.35 -7.92
C ILE A 83 -10.31 11.39 -9.02
N GLU A 84 -9.63 12.52 -8.99
CA GLU A 84 -9.78 13.60 -9.97
C GLU A 84 -9.34 13.14 -11.37
N GLU A 85 -8.21 12.44 -11.46
CA GLU A 85 -7.71 11.85 -12.71
C GLU A 85 -8.67 10.78 -13.24
N ILE A 86 -9.23 9.95 -12.35
CA ILE A 86 -10.21 8.93 -12.73
C ILE A 86 -11.48 9.59 -13.28
N ILE A 87 -12.01 10.61 -12.63
CA ILE A 87 -13.18 11.38 -13.08
C ILE A 87 -12.93 11.93 -14.48
N GLN A 88 -11.78 12.60 -14.68
CA GLN A 88 -11.42 13.16 -15.97
C GLN A 88 -11.38 12.09 -17.06
N SER A 89 -10.69 10.97 -16.80
CA SER A 89 -10.57 9.89 -17.76
C SER A 89 -11.92 9.25 -18.15
N VAL A 90 -12.87 9.20 -17.20
CA VAL A 90 -14.23 8.69 -17.47
C VAL A 90 -15.00 9.63 -18.40
N TYR A 91 -14.93 10.95 -18.15
CA TYR A 91 -15.55 11.93 -19.04
C TYR A 91 -14.92 11.97 -20.42
N GLU A 92 -13.59 11.79 -20.54
CA GLU A 92 -12.91 11.70 -21.83
C GLU A 92 -13.42 10.53 -22.69
N ARG A 93 -13.89 9.45 -22.05
CA ARG A 93 -14.54 8.33 -22.72
C ARG A 93 -16.05 8.53 -22.97
N SER A 94 -16.55 9.73 -22.68
CA SER A 94 -17.99 10.04 -22.78
C SER A 94 -18.88 9.14 -21.91
N GLU A 95 -18.35 8.67 -20.78
CA GLU A 95 -19.06 7.85 -19.82
C GLU A 95 -19.50 8.70 -18.61
N THR A 96 -20.53 8.22 -17.90
CA THR A 96 -20.97 8.83 -16.64
C THR A 96 -20.24 8.17 -15.46
N PRO A 97 -19.51 8.94 -14.63
CA PRO A 97 -18.80 8.36 -13.49
C PRO A 97 -19.74 7.66 -12.50
N LEU A 98 -19.42 6.42 -12.18
CA LEU A 98 -20.08 5.65 -11.13
C LEU A 98 -19.03 5.18 -10.14
N PHE A 99 -19.13 5.63 -8.88
CA PHE A 99 -18.21 5.28 -7.80
C PHE A 99 -18.96 4.61 -6.66
N LEU A 100 -18.28 3.67 -6.02
CA LEU A 100 -18.73 3.04 -4.80
C LEU A 100 -17.84 3.48 -3.64
N MET A 101 -18.43 4.04 -2.60
CA MET A 101 -17.70 4.39 -1.37
C MET A 101 -18.00 3.35 -0.30
N LEU A 102 -16.95 2.77 0.28
CA LEU A 102 -17.07 1.80 1.37
C LEU A 102 -16.57 2.41 2.66
N ASP A 103 -17.39 2.37 3.70
CA ASP A 103 -17.01 2.78 5.05
C ASP A 103 -16.99 1.57 5.98
N LYS A 104 -15.89 1.42 6.75
CA LYS A 104 -15.71 0.39 7.79
C LYS A 104 -15.95 -1.06 7.33
N VAL A 105 -15.70 -1.38 6.08
CA VAL A 105 -15.70 -2.78 5.60
C VAL A 105 -14.42 -3.43 6.07
N SER A 106 -14.48 -4.30 7.07
CA SER A 106 -13.32 -4.91 7.72
C SER A 106 -13.02 -6.37 7.31
N ASP A 107 -13.95 -7.03 6.67
CA ASP A 107 -13.76 -8.40 6.17
C ASP A 107 -13.28 -8.41 4.72
N VAL A 108 -12.09 -8.97 4.49
CA VAL A 108 -11.47 -9.08 3.17
C VAL A 108 -12.34 -9.85 2.16
N ARG A 109 -13.08 -10.85 2.63
CA ARG A 109 -13.99 -11.64 1.76
C ARG A 109 -15.17 -10.80 1.32
N ASN A 110 -15.74 -10.00 2.23
CA ASN A 110 -16.81 -9.07 1.92
C ASN A 110 -16.32 -8.00 0.94
N PHE A 111 -15.14 -7.43 1.18
CA PHE A 111 -14.53 -6.47 0.27
C PHE A 111 -14.37 -7.07 -1.14
N GLY A 112 -13.81 -8.27 -1.26
CA GLY A 112 -13.64 -8.95 -2.56
C GLY A 112 -14.96 -9.24 -3.28
N SER A 113 -16.01 -9.60 -2.52
CA SER A 113 -17.35 -9.81 -3.08
C SER A 113 -17.97 -8.51 -3.60
N ILE A 114 -17.86 -7.44 -2.82
CA ILE A 114 -18.34 -6.12 -3.20
C ILE A 114 -17.59 -5.60 -4.43
N ALA A 115 -16.26 -5.76 -4.47
CA ALA A 115 -15.44 -5.35 -5.60
C ALA A 115 -15.85 -6.04 -6.91
N ARG A 116 -16.13 -7.35 -6.87
CA ARG A 116 -16.64 -8.09 -8.04
C ARG A 116 -18.01 -7.58 -8.49
N SER A 117 -18.91 -7.32 -7.56
CA SER A 117 -20.22 -6.78 -7.86
C SER A 117 -20.14 -5.37 -8.43
N ALA A 118 -19.30 -4.53 -7.88
CA ALA A 118 -19.03 -3.16 -8.36
C ALA A 118 -18.50 -3.17 -9.80
N LEU A 119 -17.53 -4.04 -10.10
CA LEU A 119 -16.99 -4.22 -11.45
C LEU A 119 -18.09 -4.64 -12.43
N SER A 120 -18.93 -5.61 -12.05
CA SER A 120 -20.04 -6.09 -12.88
C SER A 120 -21.11 -5.02 -13.10
N ALA A 121 -21.29 -4.10 -12.16
CA ALA A 121 -22.21 -2.97 -12.27
C ALA A 121 -21.64 -1.79 -13.06
N GLY A 122 -20.38 -1.87 -13.52
CA GLY A 122 -19.73 -0.80 -14.28
C GLY A 122 -19.17 0.34 -13.40
N CYS A 123 -18.86 0.07 -12.13
CA CYS A 123 -18.18 1.04 -11.28
C CYS A 123 -16.78 1.34 -11.82
N HIS A 124 -16.42 2.61 -11.86
CA HIS A 124 -15.12 3.08 -12.33
C HIS A 124 -14.06 3.06 -11.22
N ALA A 125 -14.48 3.25 -9.98
CA ALA A 125 -13.60 3.14 -8.82
C ALA A 125 -14.36 2.79 -7.54
N ILE A 126 -13.61 2.19 -6.59
CA ILE A 126 -14.06 2.00 -5.21
C ILE A 126 -13.25 2.95 -4.33
N ILE A 127 -13.95 3.78 -3.57
CA ILE A 127 -13.36 4.73 -2.63
C ILE A 127 -13.38 4.09 -1.25
N ILE A 128 -12.23 4.05 -0.60
CA ILE A 128 -12.07 3.53 0.76
C ILE A 128 -11.43 4.58 1.66
N PRO A 129 -11.75 4.62 2.97
CA PRO A 129 -11.10 5.50 3.91
C PRO A 129 -9.62 5.15 4.07
N HIS A 130 -8.77 6.16 4.23
CA HIS A 130 -7.33 5.96 4.42
C HIS A 130 -6.96 5.26 5.73
N LYS A 131 -7.82 5.34 6.77
CA LYS A 131 -7.63 4.67 8.07
C LYS A 131 -8.91 3.96 8.48
N GLY A 132 -8.79 2.69 8.89
CA GLY A 132 -9.90 1.92 9.47
C GLY A 132 -10.74 1.12 8.47
N SER A 133 -10.44 1.15 7.19
CA SER A 133 -10.83 0.08 6.29
C SER A 133 -9.81 -1.03 6.44
N SER A 134 -10.28 -2.25 6.58
CA SER A 134 -9.38 -3.39 6.59
C SER A 134 -8.61 -3.45 5.29
N ALA A 135 -7.34 -3.38 5.46
CA ALA A 135 -6.44 -4.01 4.54
C ALA A 135 -6.23 -5.45 4.98
#